data_395a177193cb1e6d110a6a51706a941d
#
_entry.id   395a177193cb1e6d110a6a51706a941d
#
_cell.length_a   1.000
_cell.length_b   1.000
_cell.length_c   1.000
_cell.angle_alpha   90.00
_cell.angle_beta   90.00
_cell.angle_gamma   90.00
#
_symmetry.space_group_name_H-M   'P 1'
#
loop_
_entity.id
_entity.type
_entity.pdbx_description
1 polymer ?
#
loop_
_entity_poly.entity_id
_entity_poly.type
_entity_poly.pdbx_seq_one_letter_code
_entity_poly.pdbx_strand_id
1 'polypeptide(L)'
;VTGISQKDIWDIYQMRKYLEGMCARWAAEYITEDQLEELEETILLSEFQMKKENGYNKEQVTGLDGRFHTILYEASGSRMLCHVLTDFHRYVQMARKSSINVKARAEKSIEEHKAILQAIRDRNPDLAEQLAKEHIVHVMQNLKKIEEKHNQEEAKDGKN
;
A
#
# COMPACT_ATOMS: atom_id res chain seq x y z
N VAL A 1 -10.61 -15.36 -20.55
CA VAL A 1 -10.63 -14.74 -19.20
C VAL A 1 -10.62 -13.24 -19.41
N THR A 2 -11.73 -12.59 -19.12
CA THR A 2 -11.83 -11.14 -19.11
C THR A 2 -10.86 -10.61 -18.05
N GLY A 3 -9.93 -9.75 -18.45
CA GLY A 3 -9.02 -9.08 -17.51
C GLY A 3 -9.79 -8.27 -16.48
N ILE A 4 -9.12 -7.91 -15.37
CA ILE A 4 -9.68 -7.07 -14.32
C ILE A 4 -9.97 -5.69 -14.92
N SER A 5 -11.20 -5.22 -14.80
CA SER A 5 -11.62 -3.90 -15.27
C SER A 5 -11.14 -2.79 -14.33
N GLN A 6 -11.11 -1.55 -14.85
CA GLN A 6 -10.82 -0.38 -14.01
C GLN A 6 -11.80 -0.25 -12.85
N LYS A 7 -13.08 -0.57 -13.09
CA LYS A 7 -14.10 -0.58 -12.05
C LYS A 7 -13.78 -1.60 -10.95
N ASP A 8 -13.35 -2.81 -11.32
CA ASP A 8 -12.97 -3.85 -10.35
C ASP A 8 -11.80 -3.39 -9.47
N ILE A 9 -10.82 -2.67 -10.03
CA ILE A 9 -9.72 -2.09 -9.28
C ILE A 9 -10.23 -1.07 -8.25
N TRP A 10 -11.15 -0.20 -8.62
CA TRP A 10 -11.76 0.74 -7.69
C TRP A 10 -12.55 0.04 -6.58
N ASP A 11 -13.32 -0.97 -6.92
CA ASP A 11 -14.08 -1.77 -5.95
C ASP A 11 -13.13 -2.48 -4.97
N ILE A 12 -12.02 -3.05 -5.46
CA ILE A 12 -10.98 -3.65 -4.62
C ILE A 12 -10.39 -2.62 -3.64
N TYR A 13 -10.05 -1.41 -4.10
CA TYR A 13 -9.52 -0.38 -3.20
C TYR A 13 -10.52 0.07 -2.15
N GLN A 14 -11.80 0.19 -2.49
CA GLN A 14 -12.85 0.50 -1.52
C GLN A 14 -12.96 -0.58 -0.44
N MET A 15 -12.89 -1.85 -0.81
CA MET A 15 -12.88 -2.96 0.14
C MET A 15 -11.59 -2.96 0.97
N ARG A 16 -10.43 -2.79 0.34
CA ARG A 16 -9.13 -2.72 1.02
C ARG A 16 -9.11 -1.67 2.11
N LYS A 17 -9.65 -0.48 1.85
CA LYS A 17 -9.72 0.60 2.84
C LYS A 17 -10.27 0.12 4.18
N TYR A 18 -11.39 -0.61 4.16
CA TYR A 18 -12.02 -1.10 5.39
C TYR A 18 -11.30 -2.31 5.97
N LEU A 19 -10.93 -3.27 5.13
CA LEU A 19 -10.29 -4.50 5.57
C LEU A 19 -8.85 -4.27 6.08
N GLU A 20 -8.08 -3.38 5.46
CA GLU A 20 -6.76 -3.01 5.95
C GLU A 20 -6.83 -2.19 7.24
N GLY A 21 -7.84 -1.35 7.41
CA GLY A 21 -8.12 -0.69 8.67
C GLY A 21 -8.40 -1.69 9.80
N MET A 22 -9.28 -2.65 9.55
CA MET A 22 -9.55 -3.74 10.49
C MET A 22 -8.29 -4.58 10.79
N CYS A 23 -7.50 -4.85 9.75
CA CYS A 23 -6.25 -5.59 9.86
C CYS A 23 -5.25 -4.86 10.80
N ALA A 24 -5.05 -3.55 10.60
CA ALA A 24 -4.17 -2.74 11.44
C ALA A 24 -4.67 -2.65 12.89
N ARG A 25 -5.98 -2.55 13.10
CA ARG A 25 -6.60 -2.62 14.43
C ARG A 25 -6.20 -3.90 15.16
N TRP A 26 -6.41 -5.04 14.53
CA TRP A 26 -6.09 -6.34 15.12
C TRP A 26 -4.58 -6.57 15.24
N ALA A 27 -3.78 -6.06 14.31
CA ALA A 27 -2.33 -6.09 14.45
C ALA A 27 -1.87 -5.33 15.72
N ALA A 28 -2.47 -4.18 16.03
CA ALA A 28 -2.17 -3.44 17.26
C ALA A 28 -2.48 -4.26 18.55
N GLU A 29 -3.44 -5.20 18.46
CA GLU A 29 -3.80 -6.07 19.58
C GLU A 29 -2.92 -7.32 19.68
N TYR A 30 -2.54 -7.94 18.54
CA TYR A 30 -1.98 -9.30 18.50
C TYR A 30 -0.55 -9.40 17.99
N ILE A 31 0.03 -8.35 17.43
CA ILE A 31 1.38 -8.39 16.84
C ILE A 31 2.44 -8.83 17.87
N THR A 32 3.36 -9.67 17.42
CA THR A 32 4.53 -10.11 18.20
C THR A 32 5.69 -9.13 18.07
N GLU A 33 6.66 -9.19 18.99
CA GLU A 33 7.88 -8.36 18.89
C GLU A 33 8.67 -8.68 17.62
N ASP A 34 8.79 -9.94 17.23
CA ASP A 34 9.47 -10.33 15.99
C ASP A 34 8.81 -9.68 14.75
N GLN A 35 7.49 -9.66 14.69
CA GLN A 35 6.75 -9.01 13.61
C GLN A 35 6.90 -7.48 13.62
N LEU A 36 6.98 -6.87 14.81
CA LEU A 36 7.28 -5.43 14.93
C LEU A 36 8.67 -5.11 14.37
N GLU A 37 9.68 -5.92 14.72
CA GLU A 37 11.03 -5.79 14.19
C GLU A 37 11.07 -5.96 12.66
N GLU A 38 10.34 -6.94 12.12
CA GLU A 38 10.24 -7.15 10.67
C GLU A 38 9.58 -5.95 9.95
N LEU A 39 8.52 -5.36 10.52
CA LEU A 39 7.89 -4.15 9.97
C LEU A 39 8.86 -2.97 9.98
N GLU A 40 9.59 -2.77 11.07
CA GLU A 40 10.60 -1.72 11.17
C GLU A 40 11.72 -1.90 10.16
N GLU A 41 12.20 -3.12 9.97
CA GLU A 41 13.21 -3.45 8.97
C GLU A 41 12.74 -3.09 7.56
N THR A 42 11.50 -3.42 7.18
CA THR A 42 10.97 -3.07 5.85
C THR A 42 10.98 -1.57 5.61
N ILE A 43 10.65 -0.78 6.63
CA ILE A 43 10.64 0.69 6.56
C ILE A 43 12.07 1.22 6.40
N LEU A 44 13.00 0.77 7.23
CA LEU A 44 14.42 1.18 7.17
C LEU A 44 15.06 0.87 5.82
N LEU A 45 14.78 -0.33 5.29
CA LEU A 45 15.25 -0.73 3.97
C LEU A 45 14.63 0.12 2.86
N SER A 46 13.35 0.46 2.98
CA SER A 46 12.66 1.34 2.02
C SER A 46 13.29 2.73 2.00
N GLU A 47 13.54 3.32 3.17
CA GLU A 47 14.23 4.62 3.29
C GLU A 47 15.64 4.57 2.70
N PHE A 48 16.38 3.50 2.95
CA PHE A 48 17.71 3.30 2.39
C PHE A 48 17.68 3.25 0.86
N GLN A 49 16.72 2.50 0.27
CA GLN A 49 16.57 2.43 -1.18
C GLN A 49 16.22 3.79 -1.80
N MET A 50 15.43 4.61 -1.10
CA MET A 50 15.05 5.96 -1.57
C MET A 50 16.24 6.94 -1.58
N LYS A 51 17.22 6.74 -0.70
CA LYS A 51 18.39 7.64 -0.54
C LYS A 51 19.59 7.25 -1.39
N LYS A 52 19.54 6.19 -2.18
CA LYS A 52 20.66 5.76 -3.03
C LYS A 52 21.07 6.83 -4.03
N GLU A 53 22.36 7.15 -4.07
CA GLU A 53 22.97 8.15 -4.98
C GLU A 53 22.79 7.77 -6.45
N ASN A 54 22.79 6.48 -6.78
CA ASN A 54 22.63 5.95 -8.14
C ASN A 54 21.17 5.91 -8.62
N GLY A 55 20.28 6.57 -7.89
CA GLY A 55 18.86 6.57 -8.18
C GLY A 55 18.09 5.53 -7.38
N TYR A 56 16.82 5.81 -7.25
CA TYR A 56 15.86 4.99 -6.54
C TYR A 56 15.51 3.73 -7.34
N ASN A 57 15.59 2.57 -6.70
CA ASN A 57 15.21 1.30 -7.31
C ASN A 57 13.73 1.04 -7.08
N LYS A 58 12.90 1.31 -8.09
CA LYS A 58 11.45 1.15 -8.06
C LYS A 58 11.01 -0.26 -7.68
N GLU A 59 11.64 -1.29 -8.25
CA GLU A 59 11.26 -2.67 -8.03
C GLU A 59 11.51 -3.09 -6.57
N GLN A 60 12.64 -2.71 -6.01
CA GLN A 60 12.96 -3.00 -4.61
C GLN A 60 12.03 -2.27 -3.65
N VAL A 61 11.73 -0.99 -3.89
CA VAL A 61 10.79 -0.23 -3.05
C VAL A 61 9.38 -0.81 -3.12
N THR A 62 8.91 -1.20 -4.30
CA THR A 62 7.61 -1.85 -4.48
C THR A 62 7.56 -3.22 -3.77
N GLY A 63 8.66 -3.98 -3.81
CA GLY A 63 8.76 -5.25 -3.10
C GLY A 63 8.70 -5.08 -1.58
N LEU A 64 9.37 -4.06 -1.05
CA LEU A 64 9.35 -3.74 0.39
C LEU A 64 7.98 -3.22 0.84
N ASP A 65 7.32 -2.41 0.02
CA ASP A 65 5.92 -1.98 0.25
C ASP A 65 4.99 -3.20 0.38
N GLY A 66 5.10 -4.15 -0.56
CA GLY A 66 4.33 -5.40 -0.50
C GLY A 66 4.65 -6.24 0.73
N ARG A 67 5.93 -6.32 1.15
CA ARG A 67 6.34 -7.04 2.36
C ARG A 67 5.76 -6.41 3.61
N PHE A 68 5.77 -5.08 3.73
CA PHE A 68 5.14 -4.37 4.86
C PHE A 68 3.67 -4.78 5.03
N HIS A 69 2.92 -4.73 3.94
CA HIS A 69 1.51 -5.12 3.96
C HIS A 69 1.30 -6.60 4.33
N THR A 70 2.12 -7.51 3.78
CA THR A 70 2.04 -8.94 4.10
C THR A 70 2.26 -9.21 5.59
N ILE A 71 3.29 -8.61 6.20
CA ILE A 71 3.55 -8.74 7.64
C ILE A 71 2.37 -8.20 8.45
N LEU A 72 1.82 -7.04 8.05
CA LEU A 72 0.66 -6.45 8.70
C LEU A 72 -0.56 -7.38 8.65
N TYR A 73 -0.81 -8.04 7.50
CA TYR A 73 -1.91 -8.99 7.35
C TYR A 73 -1.73 -10.20 8.27
N GLU A 74 -0.53 -10.77 8.34
CA GLU A 74 -0.20 -11.88 9.22
C GLU A 74 -0.33 -11.49 10.70
N ALA A 75 0.12 -10.28 11.05
CA ALA A 75 0.05 -9.74 12.40
C ALA A 75 -1.38 -9.52 12.92
N SER A 76 -2.36 -9.41 12.03
CA SER A 76 -3.78 -9.34 12.42
C SER A 76 -4.29 -10.60 13.13
N GLY A 77 -3.57 -11.73 13.00
CA GLY A 77 -4.00 -13.03 13.50
C GLY A 77 -5.19 -13.65 12.76
N SER A 78 -5.72 -12.98 11.74
CA SER A 78 -6.84 -13.47 10.94
C SER A 78 -6.39 -14.10 9.63
N ARG A 79 -6.45 -15.41 9.56
CA ARG A 79 -6.14 -16.15 8.33
C ARG A 79 -7.05 -15.73 7.17
N MET A 80 -8.31 -15.43 7.43
CA MET A 80 -9.25 -15.00 6.39
C MET A 80 -8.91 -13.62 5.84
N LEU A 81 -8.62 -12.64 6.71
CA LEU A 81 -8.15 -11.32 6.26
C LEU A 81 -6.86 -11.42 5.46
N CYS A 82 -5.90 -12.22 5.94
CA CYS A 82 -4.65 -12.45 5.25
C CYS A 82 -4.87 -12.97 3.82
N HIS A 83 -5.72 -13.98 3.62
CA HIS A 83 -6.05 -14.51 2.29
C HIS A 83 -6.68 -13.46 1.38
N VAL A 84 -7.74 -12.82 1.84
CA VAL A 84 -8.49 -11.85 1.02
C VAL A 84 -7.61 -10.67 0.63
N LEU A 85 -6.88 -10.10 1.59
CA LEU A 85 -6.02 -8.95 1.33
C LEU A 85 -4.81 -9.29 0.45
N THR A 86 -4.24 -10.47 0.61
CA THR A 86 -3.16 -10.96 -0.27
C THR A 86 -3.65 -11.09 -1.71
N ASP A 87 -4.85 -11.64 -1.93
CA ASP A 87 -5.44 -11.74 -3.26
C ASP A 87 -5.73 -10.36 -3.86
N PHE A 88 -6.30 -9.45 -3.08
CA PHE A 88 -6.54 -8.07 -3.53
C PHE A 88 -5.23 -7.36 -3.91
N HIS A 89 -4.20 -7.50 -3.10
CA HIS A 89 -2.90 -6.92 -3.37
C HIS A 89 -2.31 -7.45 -4.68
N ARG A 90 -2.40 -8.76 -4.92
CA ARG A 90 -1.96 -9.40 -6.15
C ARG A 90 -2.71 -8.86 -7.38
N TYR A 91 -4.04 -8.76 -7.32
CA TYR A 91 -4.85 -8.22 -8.41
C TYR A 91 -4.47 -6.78 -8.75
N VAL A 92 -4.31 -5.95 -7.73
CA VAL A 92 -3.87 -4.57 -7.90
C VAL A 92 -2.49 -4.48 -8.53
N GLN A 93 -1.53 -5.30 -8.11
CA GLN A 93 -0.19 -5.31 -8.68
C GLN A 93 -0.20 -5.74 -10.16
N MET A 94 -0.99 -6.74 -10.53
CA MET A 94 -1.13 -7.16 -11.92
C MET A 94 -1.68 -6.05 -12.81
N ALA A 95 -2.66 -5.29 -12.32
CA ALA A 95 -3.25 -4.18 -13.05
C ALA A 95 -2.32 -2.95 -13.15
N ARG A 96 -1.41 -2.77 -12.19
CA ARG A 96 -0.49 -1.62 -12.09
C ARG A 96 0.79 -1.72 -12.92
N LYS A 97 0.98 -2.74 -13.74
CA LYS A 97 2.21 -2.92 -14.53
C LYS A 97 2.59 -1.72 -15.41
N SER A 98 1.62 -0.89 -15.77
CA SER A 98 1.79 0.31 -16.57
C SER A 98 1.76 1.63 -15.79
N SER A 99 1.43 1.62 -14.49
CA SER A 99 1.29 2.87 -13.75
C SER A 99 2.64 3.49 -13.42
N ILE A 100 2.77 4.77 -13.71
CA ILE A 100 3.95 5.58 -13.40
C ILE A 100 4.06 5.69 -11.88
N ASN A 101 5.10 5.10 -11.34
CA ASN A 101 5.41 5.26 -9.94
C ASN A 101 6.14 6.60 -9.75
N VAL A 102 5.50 7.51 -9.09
CA VAL A 102 6.09 8.79 -8.74
C VAL A 102 6.88 8.61 -7.45
N LYS A 103 8.19 8.91 -7.47
CA LYS A 103 9.07 8.86 -6.30
C LYS A 103 8.46 9.55 -5.08
N ALA A 104 7.85 10.72 -5.27
CA ALA A 104 7.17 11.47 -4.20
C ALA A 104 6.02 10.67 -3.53
N ARG A 105 5.31 9.80 -4.27
CA ARG A 105 4.28 8.92 -3.66
C ARG A 105 4.92 7.84 -2.81
N ALA A 106 6.04 7.27 -3.26
CA ALA A 106 6.77 6.25 -2.50
C ALA A 106 7.29 6.83 -1.16
N GLU A 107 7.85 8.04 -1.18
CA GLU A 107 8.28 8.75 0.04
C GLU A 107 7.13 8.96 1.02
N LYS A 108 5.99 9.41 0.55
CA LYS A 108 4.79 9.58 1.38
C LYS A 108 4.27 8.25 1.93
N SER A 109 4.31 7.18 1.13
CA SER A 109 3.90 5.85 1.57
C SER A 109 4.76 5.37 2.75
N ILE A 110 6.06 5.59 2.70
CA ILE A 110 6.98 5.23 3.78
C ILE A 110 6.62 5.99 5.07
N GLU A 111 6.35 7.29 4.99
CA GLU A 111 5.95 8.08 6.16
C GLU A 111 4.59 7.62 6.73
N GLU A 112 3.65 7.25 5.87
CA GLU A 112 2.37 6.68 6.29
C GLU A 112 2.57 5.33 6.99
N HIS A 113 3.45 4.46 6.46
CA HIS A 113 3.80 3.18 7.09
C HIS A 113 4.47 3.35 8.46
N LYS A 114 5.33 4.35 8.62
CA LYS A 114 5.92 4.69 9.93
C LYS A 114 4.85 5.07 10.95
N ALA A 115 3.89 5.88 10.55
CA ALA A 115 2.81 6.29 11.44
C ALA A 115 1.93 5.10 11.85
N ILE A 116 1.62 4.19 10.92
CA ILE A 116 0.88 2.96 11.20
C ILE A 116 1.67 2.07 12.17
N LEU A 117 2.96 1.84 11.89
CA LEU A 117 3.83 1.05 12.78
C LEU A 117 3.90 1.64 14.19
N GLN A 118 4.01 2.97 14.32
CA GLN A 118 4.06 3.61 15.64
C GLN A 118 2.75 3.41 16.40
N ALA A 119 1.59 3.57 15.75
CA ALA A 119 0.29 3.32 16.37
C ALA A 119 0.14 1.86 16.83
N ILE A 120 0.64 0.91 16.03
CA ILE A 120 0.65 -0.53 16.38
C ILE A 120 1.58 -0.80 17.57
N ARG A 121 2.79 -0.22 17.57
CA ARG A 121 3.76 -0.33 18.66
C ARG A 121 3.21 0.23 19.98
N ASP A 122 2.50 1.34 19.90
CA ASP A 122 1.85 1.97 21.05
C ASP A 122 0.56 1.24 21.51
N ARG A 123 0.23 0.12 20.85
CA ARG A 123 -1.00 -0.65 21.14
C ARG A 123 -2.26 0.21 21.08
N ASN A 124 -2.33 1.11 20.08
CA ASN A 124 -3.47 1.98 19.84
C ASN A 124 -4.28 1.51 18.62
N PRO A 125 -5.26 0.60 18.79
CA PRO A 125 -5.99 0.00 17.67
C PRO A 125 -6.85 1.01 16.90
N ASP A 126 -7.41 2.01 17.58
CA ASP A 126 -8.25 3.03 16.92
C ASP A 126 -7.41 3.89 15.98
N LEU A 127 -6.24 4.34 16.42
CA LEU A 127 -5.33 5.13 15.60
C LEU A 127 -4.75 4.30 14.45
N ALA A 128 -4.35 3.04 14.71
CA ALA A 128 -3.83 2.14 13.69
C ALA A 128 -4.86 1.93 12.56
N GLU A 129 -6.13 1.69 12.91
CA GLU A 129 -7.22 1.56 11.95
C GLU A 129 -7.40 2.83 11.12
N GLN A 130 -7.46 3.99 11.76
CA GLN A 130 -7.62 5.27 11.08
C GLN A 130 -6.50 5.51 10.08
N LEU A 131 -5.24 5.38 10.50
CA LEU A 131 -4.07 5.63 9.66
C LEU A 131 -3.99 4.66 8.47
N ALA A 132 -4.32 3.38 8.66
CA ALA A 132 -4.37 2.42 7.57
C ALA A 132 -5.46 2.75 6.54
N LYS A 133 -6.64 3.20 6.98
CA LYS A 133 -7.70 3.68 6.08
C LYS A 133 -7.25 4.91 5.28
N GLU A 134 -6.64 5.88 5.95
CA GLU A 134 -6.11 7.09 5.32
C GLU A 134 -5.04 6.77 4.27
N HIS A 135 -4.13 5.85 4.59
CA HIS A 135 -3.12 5.37 3.64
C HIS A 135 -3.75 4.86 2.34
N ILE A 136 -4.77 4.00 2.41
CA ILE A 136 -5.45 3.50 1.22
C ILE A 136 -6.18 4.61 0.47
N VAL A 137 -6.80 5.56 1.15
CA VAL A 137 -7.42 6.74 0.51
C VAL A 137 -6.39 7.54 -0.27
N HIS A 138 -5.20 7.78 0.28
CA HIS A 138 -4.12 8.49 -0.40
C HIS A 138 -3.61 7.73 -1.64
N VAL A 139 -3.52 6.40 -1.57
CA VAL A 139 -3.20 5.57 -2.73
C VAL A 139 -4.26 5.73 -3.83
N MET A 140 -5.54 5.67 -3.48
CA MET A 140 -6.66 5.86 -4.42
C MET A 140 -6.63 7.24 -5.08
N GLN A 141 -6.41 8.29 -4.31
CA GLN A 141 -6.31 9.66 -4.82
C GLN A 141 -5.14 9.82 -5.81
N ASN A 142 -4.01 9.18 -5.53
CA ASN A 142 -2.87 9.20 -6.44
C ASN A 142 -3.17 8.48 -7.76
N LEU A 143 -3.83 7.33 -7.70
CA LEU A 143 -4.26 6.61 -8.91
C LEU A 143 -5.20 7.44 -9.77
N LYS A 144 -6.18 8.10 -9.17
CA LYS A 144 -7.12 8.96 -9.87
C LYS A 144 -6.40 10.10 -10.62
N LYS A 145 -5.42 10.73 -9.98
CA LYS A 145 -4.61 11.78 -10.62
C LYS A 145 -3.80 11.27 -11.82
N ILE A 146 -3.30 10.04 -11.75
CA ILE A 146 -2.57 9.41 -12.86
C ILE A 146 -3.51 9.16 -14.04
N GLU A 147 -4.70 8.62 -13.79
CA GLU A 147 -5.71 8.36 -14.83
C GLU A 147 -6.16 9.66 -15.53
N GLU A 148 -6.43 10.70 -14.74
CA GLU A 148 -6.83 11.99 -15.28
C GLU A 148 -5.75 12.60 -16.21
N LYS A 149 -4.48 12.46 -15.85
CA LYS A 149 -3.36 12.91 -16.69
C LYS A 149 -3.27 12.11 -17.98
N HIS A 150 -3.36 10.78 -17.91
CA HIS A 150 -3.30 9.91 -19.08
C HIS A 150 -4.42 10.22 -20.07
N ASN A 151 -5.65 10.36 -19.58
CA ASN A 151 -6.80 10.72 -20.41
C ASN A 151 -6.65 12.11 -21.07
N GLN A 152 -5.99 13.06 -20.40
CA GLN A 152 -5.72 14.38 -20.98
C GLN A 152 -4.64 14.35 -22.06
N GLU A 153 -3.64 13.49 -21.93
CA GLU A 153 -2.59 13.29 -22.91
C GLU A 153 -3.13 12.61 -24.18
N GLU A 154 -3.90 11.54 -24.03
CA GLU A 154 -4.56 10.88 -25.17
C GLU A 154 -5.53 11.81 -25.94
N ALA A 155 -6.26 12.65 -25.21
CA ALA A 155 -7.17 13.64 -25.84
C ALA A 155 -6.45 14.74 -26.62
N LYS A 156 -5.17 15.01 -26.32
CA LYS A 156 -4.33 15.97 -27.06
C LYS A 156 -3.72 15.33 -28.31
N ASP A 157 -3.26 14.10 -28.21
CA ASP A 157 -2.63 13.36 -29.32
C ASP A 157 -3.67 12.94 -30.38
N GLY A 158 -4.90 12.68 -30.00
CA GLY A 158 -5.99 12.36 -30.94
C GLY A 158 -6.56 13.55 -31.73
N LYS A 159 -6.04 14.78 -31.50
CA LYS A 159 -6.46 16.01 -32.23
C LYS A 159 -5.45 16.49 -33.29
N ASN A 160 -4.36 15.76 -33.48
CA ASN A 160 -3.39 15.99 -34.57
C ASN A 160 -3.53 14.89 -35.64
#